data_ffaecc4f9ad1acec7b13e1e29ae35e65
#
_entry.id   ffaecc4f9ad1acec7b13e1e29ae35e65
#
_cell.length_a   1.000
_cell.length_b   1.000
_cell.length_c   1.000
_cell.angle_alpha   90.00
_cell.angle_beta   90.00
_cell.angle_gamma   90.00
#
_symmetry.space_group_name_H-M   'P 1'
#
loop_
_entity.id
_entity.type
_entity.pdbx_description
1 polymer ?
#
loop_
_entity_poly.entity_id
_entity_poly.type
_entity_poly.pdbx_seq_one_letter_code
_entity_poly.pdbx_strand_id
1 'polypeptide(L)'
;MADGGEGTAEALCAALGGEWRSASVSDPFGRPVEARFALLSDGRAVVEAAEAIGLARLAPDELDPMRASSRGLGELIAAALGTGATRLVVGLGDSATVDGGAGLREVLDALPSDTVVACDVANPLLGARGAARAFGPQKGASPAQVEELERRLAAEPSAGGAHRIELVGNEAGKPDRLRRFHDRPPV
;
A
#
# COMPACT_ATOMS: atom_id res chain seq x y z
N MET A 1 14.97 -4.27 -7.51
CA MET A 1 14.74 -5.33 -6.52
C MET A 1 13.31 -5.13 -6.03
N ALA A 2 12.50 -6.18 -5.97
CA ALA A 2 11.08 -6.06 -5.60
C ALA A 2 10.98 -5.89 -4.07
N ASP A 3 10.90 -4.65 -3.61
CA ASP A 3 10.85 -4.26 -2.18
C ASP A 3 9.47 -3.72 -1.73
N GLY A 4 8.48 -3.85 -2.61
CA GLY A 4 7.11 -3.34 -2.38
C GLY A 4 6.90 -1.91 -2.86
N GLY A 5 7.96 -1.22 -3.33
CA GLY A 5 7.88 0.06 -4.00
C GLY A 5 7.73 -0.09 -5.52
N GLU A 6 7.94 1.01 -6.23
CA GLU A 6 7.89 1.09 -7.70
C GLU A 6 8.83 0.06 -8.36
N GLY A 7 8.30 -0.69 -9.34
CA GLY A 7 9.04 -1.73 -10.08
C GLY A 7 8.91 -3.16 -9.53
N THR A 8 8.23 -3.37 -8.42
CA THR A 8 7.94 -4.71 -7.88
C THR A 8 7.10 -5.53 -8.88
N ALA A 9 6.05 -4.94 -9.44
CA ALA A 9 5.19 -5.59 -10.43
C ALA A 9 5.95 -5.89 -11.73
N GLU A 10 6.83 -4.99 -12.16
CA GLU A 10 7.68 -5.21 -13.34
C GLU A 10 8.61 -6.41 -13.14
N ALA A 11 9.28 -6.46 -11.98
CA ALA A 11 10.19 -7.57 -11.66
C ALA A 11 9.45 -8.92 -11.61
N LEU A 12 8.27 -8.97 -10.99
CA LEU A 12 7.45 -10.17 -10.91
C LEU A 12 6.91 -10.59 -12.28
N CYS A 13 6.44 -9.64 -13.10
CA CYS A 13 5.95 -9.89 -14.45
C CYS A 13 7.08 -10.42 -15.36
N ALA A 14 8.28 -9.87 -15.26
CA ALA A 14 9.46 -10.33 -16.02
C ALA A 14 9.89 -11.75 -15.61
N ALA A 15 9.81 -12.07 -14.30
CA ALA A 15 10.26 -13.36 -13.77
C ALA A 15 9.26 -14.50 -13.99
N LEU A 16 7.96 -14.22 -13.91
CA LEU A 16 6.88 -15.22 -13.86
C LEU A 16 5.99 -15.21 -15.12
N GLY A 17 6.21 -14.25 -16.00
CA GLY A 17 5.33 -13.97 -17.12
C GLY A 17 4.03 -13.31 -16.67
N GLY A 18 3.38 -12.63 -17.59
CA GLY A 18 2.14 -11.92 -17.31
C GLY A 18 1.87 -10.82 -18.31
N GLU A 19 0.80 -10.10 -18.10
CA GLU A 19 0.41 -8.96 -18.93
C GLU A 19 0.07 -7.75 -18.06
N TRP A 20 0.30 -6.57 -18.61
CA TRP A 20 -0.11 -5.33 -17.99
C TRP A 20 -1.55 -4.98 -18.36
N ARG A 21 -2.27 -4.49 -17.37
CA ARG A 21 -3.61 -3.93 -17.50
C ARG A 21 -3.62 -2.53 -16.91
N SER A 22 -4.57 -1.71 -17.30
CA SER A 22 -4.78 -0.38 -16.72
C SER A 22 -6.23 -0.19 -16.32
N ALA A 23 -6.43 0.73 -15.38
CA ALA A 23 -7.74 1.19 -14.95
C ALA A 23 -7.68 2.68 -14.65
N SER A 24 -8.80 3.38 -14.90
CA SER A 24 -8.97 4.76 -14.47
C SER A 24 -9.41 4.74 -12.99
N VAL A 25 -8.59 5.34 -12.14
CA VAL A 25 -8.77 5.37 -10.68
C VAL A 25 -8.51 6.76 -10.14
N SER A 26 -8.75 6.96 -8.85
CA SER A 26 -8.46 8.23 -8.18
C SER A 26 -6.98 8.35 -7.83
N ASP A 27 -6.40 9.54 -8.01
CA ASP A 27 -5.13 9.92 -7.39
C ASP A 27 -5.32 10.21 -5.90
N PRO A 28 -4.29 10.60 -5.13
CA PRO A 28 -4.43 10.91 -3.69
C PRO A 28 -5.50 11.96 -3.36
N PHE A 29 -5.87 12.82 -4.31
CA PHE A 29 -6.84 13.90 -4.13
C PHE A 29 -8.18 13.68 -4.85
N GLY A 30 -8.42 12.47 -5.38
CA GLY A 30 -9.66 12.11 -6.06
C GLY A 30 -9.70 12.51 -7.53
N ARG A 31 -8.59 12.96 -8.14
CA ARG A 31 -8.51 13.27 -9.56
C ARG A 31 -8.35 11.98 -10.36
N PRO A 32 -9.02 11.81 -11.52
CA PRO A 32 -8.89 10.61 -12.32
C PRO A 32 -7.48 10.48 -12.92
N VAL A 33 -6.89 9.29 -12.76
CA VAL A 33 -5.58 8.93 -13.34
C VAL A 33 -5.63 7.51 -13.90
N GLU A 34 -4.84 7.25 -14.93
CA GLU A 34 -4.60 5.89 -15.39
C GLU A 34 -3.52 5.26 -14.51
N ALA A 35 -3.85 4.12 -13.91
CA ALA A 35 -2.95 3.33 -13.10
C ALA A 35 -2.88 1.90 -13.64
N ARG A 36 -1.69 1.29 -13.58
CA ARG A 36 -1.45 -0.05 -14.11
C ARG A 36 -1.38 -1.08 -13.00
N PHE A 37 -1.67 -2.31 -13.36
CA PHE A 37 -1.40 -3.49 -12.54
C PHE A 37 -0.96 -4.64 -13.44
N ALA A 38 -0.24 -5.62 -12.90
CA ALA A 38 0.14 -6.80 -13.64
C ALA A 38 -0.79 -7.97 -13.31
N LEU A 39 -1.19 -8.72 -14.34
CA LEU A 39 -1.87 -10.01 -14.19
C LEU A 39 -0.86 -11.09 -14.58
N LEU A 40 -0.37 -11.84 -13.58
CA LEU A 40 0.63 -12.87 -13.79
C LEU A 40 0.05 -14.12 -14.43
N SER A 41 0.88 -14.89 -15.14
CA SER A 41 0.47 -16.10 -15.82
C SER A 41 -0.10 -17.19 -14.88
N ASP A 42 0.16 -17.10 -13.58
CA ASP A 42 -0.37 -18.01 -12.56
C ASP A 42 -1.69 -17.53 -11.92
N GLY A 43 -2.29 -16.47 -12.47
CA GLY A 43 -3.58 -15.93 -12.05
C GLY A 43 -3.52 -14.97 -10.84
N ARG A 44 -2.32 -14.57 -10.39
CA ARG A 44 -2.15 -13.52 -9.39
C ARG A 44 -2.23 -12.15 -10.04
N ALA A 45 -2.85 -11.18 -9.35
CA ALA A 45 -2.68 -9.78 -9.68
C ALA A 45 -1.63 -9.14 -8.79
N VAL A 46 -0.82 -8.24 -9.35
CA VAL A 46 0.16 -7.43 -8.64
C VAL A 46 -0.21 -5.97 -8.80
N VAL A 47 -0.44 -5.30 -7.69
CA VAL A 47 -0.85 -3.90 -7.61
C VAL A 47 0.16 -3.13 -6.77
N GLU A 48 0.63 -1.99 -7.27
CA GLU A 48 1.52 -1.09 -6.54
C GLU A 48 0.76 0.17 -6.12
N ALA A 49 0.87 0.54 -4.84
CA ALA A 49 0.26 1.78 -4.33
C ALA A 49 0.74 3.01 -5.11
N ALA A 50 2.01 3.02 -5.50
CA ALA A 50 2.63 4.10 -6.28
C ALA A 50 1.91 4.36 -7.61
N GLU A 51 1.33 3.35 -8.25
CA GLU A 51 0.61 3.49 -9.52
C GLU A 51 -0.70 4.30 -9.41
N ALA A 52 -1.35 4.30 -8.26
CA ALA A 52 -2.57 5.09 -8.04
C ALA A 52 -2.31 6.30 -7.14
N ILE A 53 -1.67 6.08 -5.99
CA ILE A 53 -1.55 7.06 -4.91
C ILE A 53 -0.09 7.41 -4.57
N GLY A 54 0.81 7.29 -5.55
CA GLY A 54 2.24 7.54 -5.38
C GLY A 54 2.60 9.00 -5.14
N LEU A 55 3.70 9.21 -4.38
CA LEU A 55 4.30 10.53 -4.18
C LEU A 55 4.74 11.16 -5.52
N ALA A 56 5.26 10.37 -6.46
CA ALA A 56 5.70 10.84 -7.76
C ALA A 56 4.58 11.39 -8.65
N ARG A 57 3.31 11.16 -8.29
CA ARG A 57 2.14 11.72 -8.99
C ARG A 57 1.82 13.16 -8.60
N LEU A 58 2.46 13.66 -7.55
CA LEU A 58 2.20 14.98 -6.97
C LEU A 58 3.41 15.89 -7.18
N ALA A 59 3.13 17.16 -7.49
CA ALA A 59 4.16 18.17 -7.41
C ALA A 59 4.56 18.43 -5.93
N PRO A 60 5.80 18.84 -5.64
CA PRO A 60 6.25 19.03 -4.26
C PRO A 60 5.39 20.01 -3.43
N ASP A 61 4.78 20.98 -4.07
CA ASP A 61 3.88 21.98 -3.47
C ASP A 61 2.43 21.49 -3.32
N GLU A 62 2.09 20.34 -3.92
CA GLU A 62 0.79 19.66 -3.74
C GLU A 62 0.75 18.71 -2.56
N LEU A 63 1.90 18.39 -1.94
CA LEU A 63 1.96 17.40 -0.87
C LEU A 63 1.11 17.81 0.34
N ASP A 64 0.04 17.05 0.60
CA ASP A 64 -0.88 17.27 1.72
C ASP A 64 -1.42 15.94 2.26
N PRO A 65 -0.75 15.30 3.20
CA PRO A 65 -1.18 14.02 3.75
C PRO A 65 -2.45 14.11 4.61
N MET A 66 -2.88 15.33 4.94
CA MET A 66 -4.14 15.56 5.66
C MET A 66 -5.36 15.32 4.77
N ARG A 67 -5.19 15.46 3.46
CA ARG A 67 -6.25 15.30 2.44
C ARG A 67 -6.07 14.07 1.56
N ALA A 68 -4.83 13.57 1.48
CA ALA A 68 -4.50 12.42 0.64
C ALA A 68 -5.23 11.16 1.11
N SER A 69 -5.86 10.45 0.18
CA SER A 69 -6.67 9.25 0.43
C SER A 69 -6.12 8.03 -0.30
N SER A 70 -6.18 6.89 0.36
CA SER A 70 -5.86 5.58 -0.23
C SER A 70 -6.97 5.00 -1.11
N ARG A 71 -8.04 5.76 -1.40
CA ARG A 71 -9.19 5.32 -2.20
C ARG A 71 -8.77 4.76 -3.56
N GLY A 72 -7.89 5.46 -4.27
CA GLY A 72 -7.43 5.03 -5.59
C GLY A 72 -6.71 3.67 -5.60
N LEU A 73 -6.01 3.33 -4.52
CA LEU A 73 -5.46 1.98 -4.36
C LEU A 73 -6.58 0.95 -4.22
N GLY A 74 -7.65 1.26 -3.47
CA GLY A 74 -8.83 0.39 -3.38
C GLY A 74 -9.49 0.17 -4.74
N GLU A 75 -9.64 1.24 -5.53
CA GLU A 75 -10.20 1.18 -6.88
C GLU A 75 -9.32 0.34 -7.83
N LEU A 76 -8.00 0.49 -7.75
CA LEU A 76 -7.08 -0.29 -8.57
C LEU A 76 -7.10 -1.78 -8.20
N ILE A 77 -7.18 -2.10 -6.90
CA ILE A 77 -7.35 -3.48 -6.42
C ILE A 77 -8.68 -4.05 -6.90
N ALA A 78 -9.78 -3.29 -6.81
CA ALA A 78 -11.09 -3.72 -7.30
C ALA A 78 -11.06 -4.03 -8.80
N ALA A 79 -10.40 -3.18 -9.60
CA ALA A 79 -10.22 -3.41 -11.03
C ALA A 79 -9.41 -4.68 -11.30
N ALA A 80 -8.32 -4.91 -10.56
CA ALA A 80 -7.50 -6.10 -10.68
C ALA A 80 -8.27 -7.38 -10.33
N LEU A 81 -9.05 -7.37 -9.25
CA LEU A 81 -9.91 -8.50 -8.86
C LEU A 81 -11.05 -8.73 -9.87
N GLY A 82 -11.56 -7.65 -10.48
CA GLY A 82 -12.56 -7.71 -11.55
C GLY A 82 -12.11 -8.46 -12.80
N THR A 83 -10.81 -8.70 -12.99
CA THR A 83 -10.27 -9.56 -14.06
C THR A 83 -10.43 -11.06 -13.79
N GLY A 84 -10.89 -11.44 -12.61
CA GLY A 84 -10.98 -12.82 -12.16
C GLY A 84 -9.76 -13.31 -11.37
N ALA A 85 -8.81 -12.43 -11.06
CA ALA A 85 -7.71 -12.76 -10.17
C ALA A 85 -8.23 -13.11 -8.77
N THR A 86 -7.79 -14.24 -8.22
CA THR A 86 -8.21 -14.73 -6.89
C THR A 86 -7.14 -14.55 -5.83
N ARG A 87 -5.93 -14.23 -6.21
CA ARG A 87 -4.78 -13.96 -5.34
C ARG A 87 -4.19 -12.61 -5.68
N LEU A 88 -3.70 -11.90 -4.66
CA LEU A 88 -3.25 -10.54 -4.80
C LEU A 88 -1.88 -10.34 -4.15
N VAL A 89 -1.02 -9.59 -4.82
CA VAL A 89 0.20 -9.02 -4.25
C VAL A 89 0.05 -7.50 -4.28
N VAL A 90 0.19 -6.84 -3.13
CA VAL A 90 0.09 -5.38 -3.01
C VAL A 90 1.41 -4.81 -2.53
N GLY A 91 2.05 -4.00 -3.34
CA GLY A 91 3.20 -3.18 -2.94
C GLY A 91 2.74 -1.88 -2.30
N LEU A 92 3.20 -1.57 -1.09
CA LEU A 92 2.79 -0.36 -0.35
C LEU A 92 3.82 0.77 -0.37
N GLY A 93 4.97 0.58 -1.01
CA GLY A 93 6.01 1.61 -1.09
C GLY A 93 5.54 2.88 -1.84
N ASP A 94 6.26 3.97 -1.61
CA ASP A 94 6.16 5.25 -2.33
C ASP A 94 4.78 5.94 -2.32
N SER A 95 3.89 5.58 -1.39
CA SER A 95 2.55 6.19 -1.29
C SER A 95 2.59 7.62 -0.72
N ALA A 96 1.66 8.48 -1.15
CA ALA A 96 1.49 9.85 -0.65
C ALA A 96 0.58 9.95 0.59
N THR A 97 -0.06 8.86 1.00
CA THR A 97 -1.10 8.85 2.03
C THR A 97 -0.59 8.47 3.42
N VAL A 98 -1.29 8.94 4.46
CA VAL A 98 -1.11 8.55 5.87
C VAL A 98 -2.50 8.35 6.51
N ASP A 99 -3.44 7.78 5.76
CA ASP A 99 -4.83 7.61 6.19
C ASP A 99 -5.14 6.23 6.81
N GLY A 100 -4.12 5.40 7.03
CA GLY A 100 -4.30 4.05 7.59
C GLY A 100 -5.18 3.13 6.75
N GLY A 101 -5.31 3.41 5.46
CA GLY A 101 -6.16 2.67 4.54
C GLY A 101 -7.65 3.02 4.65
N ALA A 102 -8.01 4.15 5.26
CA ALA A 102 -9.40 4.59 5.38
C ALA A 102 -10.09 4.68 4.01
N GLY A 103 -9.47 5.36 3.05
CA GLY A 103 -10.02 5.48 1.70
C GLY A 103 -10.12 4.13 0.95
N LEU A 104 -9.18 3.22 1.17
CA LEU A 104 -9.26 1.87 0.58
C LEU A 104 -10.49 1.11 1.10
N ARG A 105 -10.80 1.22 2.41
CA ARG A 105 -11.97 0.57 3.02
C ARG A 105 -13.31 1.16 2.55
N GLU A 106 -13.33 2.36 1.99
CA GLU A 106 -14.53 2.91 1.34
C GLU A 106 -14.90 2.17 0.05
N VAL A 107 -13.94 1.48 -0.56
CA VAL A 107 -14.10 0.78 -1.84
C VAL A 107 -14.21 -0.73 -1.67
N LEU A 108 -13.46 -1.29 -0.71
CA LEU A 108 -13.33 -2.72 -0.50
C LEU A 108 -13.62 -3.09 0.94
N ASP A 109 -14.60 -3.95 1.15
CA ASP A 109 -14.93 -4.50 2.48
C ASP A 109 -13.86 -5.46 2.99
N ALA A 110 -13.22 -6.22 2.09
CA ALA A 110 -12.18 -7.18 2.41
C ALA A 110 -11.26 -7.45 1.22
N LEU A 111 -10.04 -7.86 1.51
CA LEU A 111 -9.11 -8.40 0.52
C LEU A 111 -9.20 -9.93 0.48
N PRO A 112 -8.82 -10.59 -0.62
CA PRO A 112 -8.70 -12.04 -0.67
C PRO A 112 -7.81 -12.58 0.48
N SER A 113 -8.15 -13.73 1.04
CA SER A 113 -7.43 -14.34 2.18
C SER A 113 -5.95 -14.60 1.89
N ASP A 114 -5.61 -14.85 0.61
CA ASP A 114 -4.26 -15.13 0.14
C ASP A 114 -3.54 -13.87 -0.37
N THR A 115 -3.97 -12.68 0.09
CA THR A 115 -3.29 -11.43 -0.24
C THR A 115 -1.94 -11.36 0.45
N VAL A 116 -0.91 -11.10 -0.34
CA VAL A 116 0.44 -10.81 0.12
C VAL A 116 0.64 -9.29 0.06
N VAL A 117 1.03 -8.69 1.17
CA VAL A 117 1.41 -7.28 1.22
C VAL A 117 2.93 -7.19 1.27
N ALA A 118 3.53 -6.61 0.22
CA ALA A 118 4.95 -6.33 0.15
C ALA A 118 5.23 -4.93 0.72
N CYS A 119 6.11 -4.87 1.72
CA CYS A 119 6.46 -3.63 2.41
C CYS A 119 7.89 -3.76 2.97
N ASP A 120 8.69 -2.71 2.83
CA ASP A 120 10.09 -2.65 3.28
C ASP A 120 10.26 -2.00 4.66
N VAL A 121 9.15 -1.53 5.26
CA VAL A 121 9.18 -0.84 6.55
C VAL A 121 8.53 -1.68 7.66
N ALA A 122 9.11 -1.61 8.86
CA ALA A 122 8.63 -2.32 10.05
C ALA A 122 8.12 -1.35 11.15
N ASN A 123 7.77 -0.14 10.76
CA ASN A 123 7.25 0.87 11.67
C ASN A 123 5.86 0.44 12.19
N PRO A 124 5.57 0.62 13.49
CA PRO A 124 4.23 0.44 14.01
C PRO A 124 3.29 1.51 13.43
N LEU A 125 1.99 1.26 13.50
CA LEU A 125 1.01 2.25 13.07
C LEU A 125 1.08 3.53 13.93
N LEU A 126 1.22 3.38 15.25
CA LEU A 126 1.17 4.46 16.24
C LEU A 126 2.44 4.53 17.09
N GLY A 127 2.60 5.67 17.81
CA GLY A 127 3.65 5.88 18.79
C GLY A 127 4.87 6.63 18.25
N ALA A 128 5.94 6.68 19.03
CA ALA A 128 7.13 7.49 18.73
C ALA A 128 7.81 7.15 17.38
N ARG A 129 7.66 5.91 16.92
CA ARG A 129 8.12 5.44 15.60
C ARG A 129 6.95 5.11 14.67
N GLY A 130 5.76 5.63 14.97
CA GLY A 130 4.54 5.39 14.22
C GLY A 130 4.57 5.97 12.81
N ALA A 131 3.65 5.48 11.97
CA ALA A 131 3.58 5.83 10.55
C ALA A 131 3.47 7.35 10.31
N ALA A 132 2.63 8.06 11.08
CA ALA A 132 2.49 9.50 10.95
C ALA A 132 3.80 10.24 11.23
N ARG A 133 4.53 9.84 12.28
CA ARG A 133 5.78 10.49 12.68
C ARG A 133 6.94 10.17 11.76
N ALA A 134 7.02 8.91 11.29
CA ALA A 134 8.10 8.46 10.44
C ALA A 134 7.94 8.98 8.99
N PHE A 135 6.72 8.96 8.46
CA PHE A 135 6.49 9.19 7.03
C PHE A 135 5.71 10.49 6.72
N GLY A 136 4.99 11.06 7.69
CA GLY A 136 4.23 12.30 7.50
C GLY A 136 5.06 13.47 6.98
N PRO A 137 6.24 13.77 7.57
CA PRO A 137 7.06 14.90 7.14
C PRO A 137 7.48 14.84 5.67
N GLN A 138 7.90 13.69 5.16
CA GLN A 138 8.28 13.53 3.75
C GLN A 138 7.09 13.64 2.78
N LYS A 139 5.87 13.49 3.29
CA LYS A 139 4.61 13.65 2.56
C LYS A 139 4.01 15.06 2.73
N GLY A 140 4.76 15.98 3.33
CA GLY A 140 4.37 17.38 3.46
C GLY A 140 3.73 17.78 4.80
N ALA A 141 3.64 16.88 5.80
CA ALA A 141 3.06 17.20 7.09
C ALA A 141 3.95 18.11 7.92
N SER A 142 3.40 19.21 8.41
CA SER A 142 3.99 19.99 9.49
C SER A 142 3.94 19.24 10.83
N PRO A 143 4.73 19.64 11.85
CA PRO A 143 4.67 18.98 13.16
C PRO A 143 3.28 18.91 13.78
N ALA A 144 2.46 19.95 13.63
CA ALA A 144 1.09 19.96 14.13
C ALA A 144 0.19 18.96 13.36
N GLN A 145 0.40 18.84 12.05
CA GLN A 145 -0.34 17.88 11.23
C GLN A 145 0.09 16.43 11.53
N VAL A 146 1.34 16.18 11.88
CA VAL A 146 1.79 14.86 12.34
C VAL A 146 1.02 14.42 13.59
N GLU A 147 0.82 15.29 14.58
CA GLU A 147 0.03 14.98 15.77
C GLU A 147 -1.44 14.72 15.43
N GLU A 148 -2.00 15.45 14.47
CA GLU A 148 -3.35 15.23 13.98
C GLU A 148 -3.48 13.91 13.24
N LEU A 149 -2.53 13.59 12.36
CA LEU A 149 -2.50 12.30 11.64
C LEU A 149 -2.40 11.12 12.63
N GLU A 150 -1.56 11.23 13.65
CA GLU A 150 -1.44 10.21 14.71
C GLU A 150 -2.79 10.00 15.42
N ARG A 151 -3.54 11.07 15.73
CA ARG A 151 -4.87 10.96 16.33
C ARG A 151 -5.90 10.32 15.40
N ARG A 152 -5.86 10.65 14.10
CA ARG A 152 -6.73 10.02 13.09
C ARG A 152 -6.44 8.54 12.97
N LEU A 153 -5.16 8.15 12.85
CA LEU A 153 -4.76 6.74 12.79
C LEU A 153 -5.19 5.96 14.04
N ALA A 154 -5.14 6.59 15.23
CA ALA A 154 -5.57 5.95 16.47
C ALA A 154 -7.10 5.73 16.54
N ALA A 155 -7.87 6.53 15.82
CA ALA A 155 -9.34 6.42 15.75
C ALA A 155 -9.81 5.42 14.69
N GLU A 156 -8.92 5.03 13.75
CA GLU A 156 -9.26 4.07 12.72
C GLU A 156 -9.50 2.66 13.30
N PRO A 157 -10.57 1.98 12.89
CA PRO A 157 -10.80 0.61 13.32
C PRO A 157 -9.65 -0.28 12.85
N SER A 158 -9.10 -1.07 13.78
CA SER A 158 -8.11 -2.09 13.43
C SER A 158 -8.70 -3.01 12.37
N ALA A 159 -8.06 -3.11 11.22
CA ALA A 159 -8.46 -4.07 10.20
C ALA A 159 -8.25 -5.48 10.76
N GLY A 160 -9.32 -6.10 11.21
CA GLY A 160 -9.33 -7.47 11.74
C GLY A 160 -9.23 -8.50 10.61
N GLY A 161 -8.09 -8.55 9.92
CA GLY A 161 -7.83 -9.53 8.89
C GLY A 161 -6.37 -9.99 8.99
N ALA A 162 -6.14 -11.29 9.18
CA ALA A 162 -4.80 -11.88 9.13
C ALA A 162 -4.34 -11.95 7.67
N HIS A 163 -3.86 -10.84 7.10
CA HIS A 163 -3.18 -10.85 5.82
C HIS A 163 -1.69 -11.19 6.03
N ARG A 164 -1.14 -11.96 5.11
CA ARG A 164 0.29 -12.26 5.12
C ARG A 164 1.07 -11.02 4.69
N ILE A 165 1.72 -10.33 5.65
CA ILE A 165 2.62 -9.23 5.37
C ILE A 165 4.01 -9.84 5.15
N GLU A 166 4.53 -9.71 3.94
CA GLU A 166 5.91 -10.06 3.62
C GLU A 166 6.75 -8.79 3.67
N LEU A 167 7.64 -8.70 4.66
CA LEU A 167 8.64 -7.64 4.69
C LEU A 167 9.74 -8.02 3.68
N VAL A 168 9.77 -7.33 2.57
CA VAL A 168 10.81 -7.46 1.54
C VAL A 168 11.86 -6.40 1.83
N GLY A 169 12.70 -6.64 2.82
CA GLY A 169 13.78 -5.73 3.20
C GLY A 169 15.12 -6.13 2.62
N ASN A 170 15.93 -5.13 2.31
CA ASN A 170 17.27 -5.27 1.77
C ASN A 170 18.28 -5.54 2.92
N GLU A 171 18.31 -6.75 3.46
CA GLU A 171 19.49 -7.25 4.15
C GLU A 171 20.30 -8.10 3.16
N ALA A 172 21.38 -7.54 2.68
CA ALA A 172 22.32 -8.21 1.81
C ALA A 172 22.70 -9.58 2.40
N GLY A 173 22.22 -10.66 1.78
CA GLY A 173 22.83 -11.99 1.89
C GLY A 173 22.17 -13.00 2.82
N LYS A 174 20.90 -12.88 3.24
CA LYS A 174 20.23 -13.99 3.93
C LYS A 174 18.81 -14.24 3.40
N PRO A 175 18.60 -15.33 2.66
CA PRO A 175 17.27 -15.85 2.38
C PRO A 175 16.83 -16.66 3.59
N ASP A 176 16.26 -16.05 4.58
CA ASP A 176 15.42 -16.76 5.54
C ASP A 176 15.05 -15.85 6.72
N ARG A 177 13.86 -15.28 6.64
CA ARG A 177 12.96 -15.14 7.79
C ARG A 177 11.68 -14.45 7.37
N LEU A 178 10.76 -15.24 6.83
CA LEU A 178 9.32 -14.97 6.87
C LEU A 178 8.91 -14.80 8.33
N ARG A 179 8.77 -13.59 8.80
CA ARG A 179 8.19 -13.35 10.12
C ARG A 179 6.67 -13.35 9.95
N ARG A 180 6.03 -14.42 10.41
CA ARG A 180 4.60 -14.42 10.69
C ARG A 180 4.36 -13.50 11.87
N PHE A 181 3.65 -12.41 11.66
CA PHE A 181 3.05 -11.69 12.77
C PHE A 181 1.84 -12.50 13.25
N HIS A 182 2.05 -13.35 14.23
CA HIS A 182 0.97 -13.94 15.01
C HIS A 182 0.43 -12.90 15.96
N ASP A 183 -0.90 -12.83 16.04
CA ASP A 183 -1.68 -12.11 17.03
C ASP A 183 -1.03 -12.18 18.42
N ARG A 184 -0.75 -11.01 18.98
CA ARG A 184 -0.68 -10.91 20.45
C ARG A 184 -2.08 -10.52 20.89
N PRO A 185 -2.69 -11.28 21.84
CA PRO A 185 -3.93 -10.87 22.47
C PRO A 185 -3.71 -9.54 23.22
N PRO A 186 -4.77 -8.72 23.36
CA PRO A 186 -4.68 -7.49 24.13
C PRO A 186 -4.36 -7.81 25.59
N VAL A 187 -3.41 -7.09 26.14
CA VAL A 187 -3.14 -7.01 27.59
C VAL A 187 -3.90 -5.83 28.13
#